data_713123ea8798231aa80ee4a6ad769bee
#
_entry.id   713123ea8798231aa80ee4a6ad769bee
#
_cell.length_a   1.000
_cell.length_b   1.000
_cell.length_c   1.000
_cell.angle_alpha   90.00
_cell.angle_beta   90.00
_cell.angle_gamma   90.00
#
_symmetry.space_group_name_H-M   'P 1'
#
loop_
_entity.id
_entity.type
_entity.pdbx_description
1 polymer ?
#
loop_
_entity_poly.entity_id
_entity_poly.type
_entity_poly.pdbx_seq_one_letter_code
_entity_poly.pdbx_strand_id
1 'polypeptide(L)'
;MPGKPGGRATATAPDVRVVDAVLGDGDAKVEAFIVEPVDGRVRAGILFLHWLGEHRSDRTEFLSEARAYAEVGVRCVLPAGRLPWVPDPVDAATDVANLEIEQRRLASALDRLASGLAKGTPLALIGHDFGAMHGLVLAARRPSFRAAVLIAATPRWGDWFLRFWKVEGDRFEYLRRLAPYDPITVAPRLSASTLWQCSDRDFFIAPMSAIELARAAQPLHQGEPRIEWYGADHAMRSAKARAARRVFLDRELRLG
;
A
#
# COMPACT_ATOMS: atom_id res chain seq x y z
N MET A 1 27.06 -40.11 35.40
CA MET A 1 26.39 -38.83 35.60
C MET A 1 25.86 -38.39 34.24
N PRO A 2 24.56 -38.51 33.92
CA PRO A 2 24.04 -37.99 32.66
C PRO A 2 23.78 -36.48 32.80
N GLY A 3 24.33 -35.71 31.82
CA GLY A 3 24.21 -34.26 31.75
C GLY A 3 22.75 -33.81 31.53
N LYS A 4 22.33 -32.76 32.24
CA LYS A 4 21.04 -32.08 32.08
C LYS A 4 20.93 -31.52 30.66
N PRO A 5 19.81 -31.72 29.98
CA PRO A 5 19.54 -31.00 28.71
C PRO A 5 19.32 -29.51 29.02
N GLY A 6 20.16 -28.67 28.43
CA GLY A 6 20.00 -27.22 28.48
C GLY A 6 18.66 -26.81 27.82
N GLY A 7 17.77 -26.30 28.62
CA GLY A 7 16.52 -25.73 28.15
C GLY A 7 16.81 -24.55 27.19
N ARG A 8 16.42 -24.70 25.94
CA ARG A 8 16.32 -23.56 25.01
C ARG A 8 15.28 -22.59 25.57
N ALA A 9 15.72 -21.42 25.99
CA ALA A 9 14.80 -20.33 26.31
C ALA A 9 13.99 -20.06 25.05
N THR A 10 12.70 -20.32 25.08
CA THR A 10 11.74 -19.84 24.08
C THR A 10 11.71 -18.33 24.20
N ALA A 11 12.31 -17.63 23.25
CA ALA A 11 12.16 -16.18 23.17
C ALA A 11 10.65 -15.89 23.04
N THR A 12 10.09 -15.24 24.06
CA THR A 12 8.73 -14.69 23.99
C THR A 12 8.67 -13.70 22.84
N ALA A 13 7.67 -13.84 21.98
CA ALA A 13 7.43 -12.85 20.92
C ALA A 13 7.32 -11.46 21.58
N PRO A 14 7.92 -10.41 21.00
CA PRO A 14 7.85 -9.09 21.59
C PRO A 14 6.40 -8.61 21.62
N ASP A 15 6.02 -7.96 22.73
CA ASP A 15 4.72 -7.33 22.85
C ASP A 15 4.54 -6.26 21.76
N VAL A 16 3.34 -6.21 21.18
CA VAL A 16 2.97 -5.29 20.10
C VAL A 16 2.04 -4.22 20.62
N ARG A 17 2.38 -2.97 20.36
CA ARG A 17 1.55 -1.81 20.65
C ARG A 17 0.79 -1.36 19.40
N VAL A 18 -0.49 -1.08 19.54
CA VAL A 18 -1.33 -0.41 18.53
C VAL A 18 -1.78 0.92 19.11
N VAL A 19 -1.43 1.99 18.41
CA VAL A 19 -1.82 3.36 18.79
C VAL A 19 -2.71 3.93 17.70
N ASP A 20 -3.87 4.45 18.08
CA ASP A 20 -4.70 5.29 17.22
C ASP A 20 -4.18 6.73 17.29
N ALA A 21 -3.88 7.32 16.14
CA ALA A 21 -3.25 8.62 16.06
C ALA A 21 -3.80 9.44 14.89
N VAL A 22 -3.76 10.76 15.05
CA VAL A 22 -3.99 11.72 13.97
C VAL A 22 -2.62 12.25 13.54
N LEU A 23 -2.29 12.11 12.27
CA LEU A 23 -1.02 12.50 11.68
C LEU A 23 -1.23 13.71 10.75
N GLY A 24 -0.19 14.56 10.63
CA GLY A 24 -0.24 15.76 9.81
C GLY A 24 -1.10 16.87 10.42
N ASP A 25 -1.27 17.94 9.66
CA ASP A 25 -2.06 19.10 10.02
C ASP A 25 -2.89 19.61 8.83
N GLY A 26 -3.85 20.51 9.07
CA GLY A 26 -4.72 21.06 8.03
C GLY A 26 -5.33 19.97 7.15
N ASP A 27 -5.22 20.13 5.83
CA ASP A 27 -5.72 19.16 4.84
C ASP A 27 -4.90 17.87 4.79
N ALA A 28 -3.68 17.88 5.34
CA ALA A 28 -2.82 16.70 5.42
C ALA A 28 -3.15 15.80 6.64
N LYS A 29 -4.13 16.16 7.44
CA LYS A 29 -4.58 15.33 8.57
C LYS A 29 -5.12 13.99 8.09
N VAL A 30 -4.62 12.92 8.72
CA VAL A 30 -5.08 11.56 8.49
C VAL A 30 -5.09 10.79 9.81
N GLU A 31 -6.18 10.08 10.07
CA GLU A 31 -6.23 9.09 11.13
C GLU A 31 -5.43 7.86 10.72
N ALA A 32 -4.67 7.29 11.65
CA ALA A 32 -3.86 6.11 11.37
C ALA A 32 -3.70 5.22 12.59
N PHE A 33 -3.61 3.90 12.37
CA PHE A 33 -3.00 3.02 13.34
C PHE A 33 -1.49 3.02 13.17
N ILE A 34 -0.79 3.13 14.29
CA ILE A 34 0.66 2.88 14.37
C ILE A 34 0.81 1.59 15.15
N VAL A 35 1.39 0.57 14.48
CA VAL A 35 1.61 -0.75 15.06
C VAL A 35 3.12 -0.97 15.14
N GLU A 36 3.64 -1.16 16.33
CA GLU A 36 5.10 -1.25 16.53
C GLU A 36 5.45 -2.14 17.74
N PRO A 37 6.68 -2.69 17.80
CA PRO A 37 7.15 -3.44 18.95
C PRO A 37 7.24 -2.54 20.19
N VAL A 38 6.84 -3.05 21.36
CA VAL A 38 6.86 -2.30 22.63
C VAL A 38 8.30 -1.97 23.07
N ASP A 39 9.26 -2.82 22.76
CA ASP A 39 10.68 -2.62 23.10
C ASP A 39 11.38 -1.52 22.27
N GLY A 40 10.64 -0.93 21.29
CA GLY A 40 11.13 0.16 20.46
C GLY A 40 12.20 -0.21 19.42
N ARG A 41 12.56 -1.48 19.31
CA ARG A 41 13.58 -1.96 18.35
C ARG A 41 12.99 -2.12 16.96
N VAL A 42 13.03 -1.03 16.19
CA VAL A 42 12.50 -1.01 14.82
C VAL A 42 13.62 -1.18 13.81
N ARG A 43 13.54 -2.25 13.00
CA ARG A 43 14.51 -2.61 11.95
C ARG A 43 14.02 -2.39 10.53
N ALA A 44 12.70 -2.19 10.35
CA ALA A 44 12.08 -1.87 9.07
C ALA A 44 10.75 -1.12 9.28
N GLY A 45 10.22 -0.53 8.21
CA GLY A 45 8.91 0.10 8.22
C GLY A 45 8.02 -0.36 7.08
N ILE A 46 6.71 -0.49 7.32
CA ILE A 46 5.71 -0.80 6.28
C ILE A 46 4.55 0.19 6.36
N LEU A 47 4.23 0.81 5.22
CA LEU A 47 3.02 1.59 5.02
C LEU A 47 1.96 0.69 4.40
N PHE A 48 0.80 0.55 5.05
CA PHE A 48 -0.32 -0.24 4.58
C PHE A 48 -1.46 0.67 4.12
N LEU A 49 -1.89 0.51 2.88
CA LEU A 49 -2.95 1.30 2.28
C LEU A 49 -4.10 0.37 1.87
N HIS A 50 -5.22 0.52 2.53
CA HIS A 50 -6.39 -0.33 2.35
C HIS A 50 -7.13 -0.07 1.03
N TRP A 51 -8.02 -1.00 0.64
CA TRP A 51 -8.88 -0.87 -0.52
C TRP A 51 -10.17 -0.12 -0.19
N LEU A 52 -10.95 0.25 -1.23
CA LEU A 52 -12.28 0.81 -1.04
C LEU A 52 -13.18 -0.12 -0.22
N GLY A 53 -13.22 -1.39 -0.59
CA GLY A 53 -13.92 -2.43 0.15
C GLY A 53 -15.42 -2.28 0.24
N GLU A 54 -16.01 -3.17 1.03
CA GLU A 54 -17.40 -3.11 1.43
C GLU A 54 -17.57 -2.11 2.59
N HIS A 55 -18.79 -1.84 2.96
CA HIS A 55 -19.14 -0.93 4.04
C HIS A 55 -18.23 -1.10 5.28
N ARG A 56 -17.46 -0.06 5.63
CA ARG A 56 -16.48 0.00 6.73
C ARG A 56 -15.13 -0.69 6.50
N SER A 57 -14.77 -1.03 5.27
CA SER A 57 -13.37 -1.34 4.99
C SER A 57 -12.54 -0.06 5.13
N ASP A 58 -11.63 -0.09 6.05
CA ASP A 58 -10.73 1.00 6.35
C ASP A 58 -9.35 0.46 6.71
N ARG A 59 -8.55 1.25 7.40
CA ARG A 59 -7.25 0.88 7.96
C ARG A 59 -7.21 -0.44 8.74
N THR A 60 -8.34 -1.07 9.06
CA THR A 60 -8.39 -2.37 9.76
C THR A 60 -8.09 -3.56 8.84
N GLU A 61 -8.18 -3.40 7.52
CA GLU A 61 -7.95 -4.47 6.55
C GLU A 61 -6.65 -5.23 6.82
N PHE A 62 -5.55 -4.51 7.03
CA PHE A 62 -4.22 -5.08 7.22
C PHE A 62 -3.79 -5.17 8.69
N LEU A 63 -4.66 -4.89 9.65
CA LEU A 63 -4.26 -4.79 11.06
C LEU A 63 -3.65 -6.10 11.61
N SER A 64 -4.17 -7.26 11.21
CA SER A 64 -3.61 -8.55 11.63
C SER A 64 -2.22 -8.81 11.05
N GLU A 65 -1.98 -8.42 9.79
CA GLU A 65 -0.67 -8.54 9.16
C GLU A 65 0.33 -7.56 9.78
N ALA A 66 -0.09 -6.33 10.04
CA ALA A 66 0.74 -5.33 10.70
C ALA A 66 1.20 -5.77 12.09
N ARG A 67 0.31 -6.41 12.87
CA ARG A 67 0.69 -7.01 14.17
C ARG A 67 1.76 -8.08 14.00
N ALA A 68 1.59 -9.02 13.06
CA ALA A 68 2.56 -10.07 12.79
C ALA A 68 3.92 -9.53 12.29
N TYR A 69 3.94 -8.38 11.61
CA TYR A 69 5.18 -7.70 11.26
C TYR A 69 5.81 -6.98 12.46
N ALA A 70 5.00 -6.39 13.34
CA ALA A 70 5.51 -5.73 14.54
C ALA A 70 6.17 -6.73 15.52
N GLU A 71 5.66 -7.96 15.61
CA GLU A 71 6.27 -9.06 16.38
C GLU A 71 7.70 -9.38 15.92
N VAL A 72 8.07 -9.03 14.70
CA VAL A 72 9.43 -9.23 14.18
C VAL A 72 10.22 -7.93 14.02
N GLY A 73 9.83 -6.87 14.73
CA GLY A 73 10.57 -5.62 14.80
C GLY A 73 10.28 -4.66 13.64
N VAL A 74 9.09 -4.69 13.07
CA VAL A 74 8.69 -3.75 12.00
C VAL A 74 7.69 -2.74 12.55
N ARG A 75 7.92 -1.45 12.29
CA ARG A 75 6.89 -0.43 12.49
C ARG A 75 5.94 -0.42 11.30
N CYS A 76 4.65 -0.43 11.55
CA CYS A 76 3.62 -0.35 10.54
C CYS A 76 2.76 0.90 10.76
N VAL A 77 2.41 1.60 9.67
CA VAL A 77 1.46 2.71 9.68
C VAL A 77 0.33 2.38 8.72
N LEU A 78 -0.90 2.47 9.21
CA LEU A 78 -2.12 2.13 8.49
C LEU A 78 -3.04 3.36 8.48
N PRO A 79 -2.87 4.30 7.52
CA PRO A 79 -3.76 5.47 7.43
C PRO A 79 -5.14 5.08 6.93
N ALA A 80 -6.15 5.82 7.36
CA ALA A 80 -7.48 5.79 6.78
C ALA A 80 -7.46 6.55 5.44
N GLY A 81 -7.90 5.91 4.38
CA GLY A 81 -8.04 6.56 3.08
C GLY A 81 -9.25 7.50 3.03
N ARG A 82 -9.21 8.46 2.12
CA ARG A 82 -10.32 9.38 1.88
C ARG A 82 -11.07 9.07 0.59
N LEU A 83 -10.36 8.89 -0.49
CA LEU A 83 -10.94 8.62 -1.81
C LEU A 83 -11.16 7.13 -2.05
N PRO A 84 -12.23 6.74 -2.75
CA PRO A 84 -13.31 7.58 -3.26
C PRO A 84 -14.46 7.77 -2.29
N TRP A 85 -14.29 7.45 -1.04
CA TRP A 85 -15.40 7.31 -0.08
C TRP A 85 -16.13 8.61 0.24
N VAL A 86 -15.41 9.73 0.28
CA VAL A 86 -16.00 11.05 0.56
C VAL A 86 -15.09 12.16 0.03
N PRO A 87 -15.59 13.03 -0.82
CA PRO A 87 -16.83 12.88 -1.60
C PRO A 87 -16.67 11.90 -2.76
N ASP A 88 -17.80 11.43 -3.30
CA ASP A 88 -17.80 10.73 -4.59
C ASP A 88 -17.21 11.62 -5.68
N PRO A 89 -16.63 11.03 -6.76
CA PRO A 89 -16.19 11.79 -7.93
C PRO A 89 -17.30 12.65 -8.52
N VAL A 90 -16.99 13.91 -8.78
CA VAL A 90 -17.96 14.92 -9.21
C VAL A 90 -17.55 15.60 -10.51
N ASP A 91 -16.38 16.22 -10.50
CA ASP A 91 -15.80 16.94 -11.64
C ASP A 91 -14.26 16.91 -11.59
N ALA A 92 -13.62 17.24 -12.71
CA ALA A 92 -12.17 17.16 -12.83
C ALA A 92 -11.40 18.05 -11.86
N ALA A 93 -11.91 19.22 -11.50
CA ALA A 93 -11.20 20.14 -10.60
C ALA A 93 -11.24 19.64 -9.16
N THR A 94 -12.45 19.26 -8.73
CA THR A 94 -12.69 18.70 -7.39
C THR A 94 -11.92 17.40 -7.20
N ASP A 95 -11.95 16.50 -8.18
CA ASP A 95 -11.33 15.19 -8.07
C ASP A 95 -9.80 15.29 -8.08
N VAL A 96 -9.21 16.17 -8.89
CA VAL A 96 -7.77 16.47 -8.85
C VAL A 96 -7.37 17.02 -7.46
N ALA A 97 -8.14 17.98 -6.93
CA ALA A 97 -7.85 18.53 -5.60
C ALA A 97 -7.93 17.44 -4.50
N ASN A 98 -8.90 16.53 -4.61
CA ASN A 98 -9.02 15.40 -3.69
C ASN A 98 -7.85 14.43 -3.80
N LEU A 99 -7.38 14.10 -5.03
CA LEU A 99 -6.19 13.29 -5.23
C LEU A 99 -4.94 13.93 -4.60
N GLU A 100 -4.79 15.24 -4.73
CA GLU A 100 -3.66 15.97 -4.12
C GLU A 100 -3.75 15.99 -2.59
N ILE A 101 -4.94 16.18 -2.02
CA ILE A 101 -5.14 16.12 -0.56
C ILE A 101 -4.74 14.73 -0.04
N GLU A 102 -5.19 13.66 -0.72
CA GLU A 102 -4.86 12.31 -0.31
C GLU A 102 -3.35 12.06 -0.38
N GLN A 103 -2.66 12.53 -1.42
CA GLN A 103 -1.20 12.42 -1.49
C GLN A 103 -0.49 13.15 -0.35
N ARG A 104 -0.99 14.32 0.11
CA ARG A 104 -0.45 15.01 1.29
C ARG A 104 -0.66 14.21 2.57
N ARG A 105 -1.84 13.60 2.75
CA ARG A 105 -2.15 12.72 3.89
C ARG A 105 -1.23 11.51 3.95
N LEU A 106 -1.03 10.85 2.80
CA LEU A 106 -0.13 9.71 2.72
C LEU A 106 1.34 10.10 2.93
N ALA A 107 1.74 11.30 2.51
CA ALA A 107 3.06 11.84 2.83
C ALA A 107 3.24 12.02 4.34
N SER A 108 2.25 12.55 5.06
CA SER A 108 2.27 12.64 6.53
C SER A 108 2.39 11.27 7.20
N ALA A 109 1.69 10.26 6.67
CA ALA A 109 1.80 8.89 7.16
C ALA A 109 3.19 8.29 6.90
N LEU A 110 3.79 8.54 5.74
CA LEU A 110 5.16 8.13 5.41
C LEU A 110 6.19 8.83 6.30
N ASP A 111 6.06 10.13 6.52
CA ASP A 111 6.94 10.90 7.39
C ASP A 111 6.87 10.38 8.84
N ARG A 112 5.66 10.00 9.32
CA ARG A 112 5.49 9.34 10.63
C ARG A 112 6.14 7.95 10.65
N LEU A 113 6.00 7.17 9.58
CA LEU A 113 6.64 5.86 9.45
C LEU A 113 8.16 5.97 9.57
N ALA A 114 8.75 6.94 8.89
CA ALA A 114 10.20 7.16 8.85
C ALA A 114 10.75 7.86 10.11
N SER A 115 9.91 8.54 10.88
CA SER A 115 10.31 9.33 12.05
C SER A 115 11.05 8.48 13.09
N GLY A 116 12.24 8.93 13.49
CA GLY A 116 13.07 8.26 14.50
C GLY A 116 13.67 6.92 14.03
N LEU A 117 13.54 6.54 12.78
CA LEU A 117 14.27 5.39 12.23
C LEU A 117 15.72 5.75 11.92
N ALA A 118 16.62 4.79 12.06
CA ALA A 118 18.01 4.95 11.66
C ALA A 118 18.09 5.19 10.15
N LYS A 119 19.10 5.99 9.72
CA LYS A 119 19.36 6.22 8.31
C LYS A 119 19.60 4.90 7.57
N GLY A 120 18.88 4.68 6.47
CA GLY A 120 18.99 3.45 5.68
C GLY A 120 18.09 2.30 6.17
N THR A 121 17.28 2.50 7.21
CA THR A 121 16.24 1.53 7.58
C THR A 121 15.32 1.30 6.37
N PRO A 122 15.14 0.03 5.93
CA PRO A 122 14.35 -0.26 4.76
C PRO A 122 12.86 -0.01 5.02
N LEU A 123 12.20 0.62 4.04
CA LEU A 123 10.77 0.86 4.05
C LEU A 123 10.09 0.07 2.94
N ALA A 124 8.88 -0.41 3.19
CA ALA A 124 8.03 -1.03 2.19
C ALA A 124 6.62 -0.43 2.19
N LEU A 125 5.93 -0.68 1.09
CA LEU A 125 4.53 -0.33 0.87
C LEU A 125 3.73 -1.59 0.59
N ILE A 126 2.56 -1.72 1.18
CA ILE A 126 1.50 -2.63 0.74
C ILE A 126 0.29 -1.78 0.43
N GLY A 127 -0.23 -1.86 -0.78
CA GLY A 127 -1.44 -1.18 -1.18
C GLY A 127 -2.42 -2.13 -1.84
N HIS A 128 -3.73 -1.92 -1.63
CA HIS A 128 -4.78 -2.69 -2.25
C HIS A 128 -5.76 -1.74 -2.96
N ASP A 129 -6.10 -2.02 -4.22
CA ASP A 129 -7.05 -1.26 -5.04
C ASP A 129 -6.68 0.25 -5.05
N PHE A 130 -7.53 1.14 -4.54
CA PHE A 130 -7.22 2.56 -4.42
C PHE A 130 -5.97 2.81 -3.57
N GLY A 131 -5.77 2.03 -2.51
CA GLY A 131 -4.55 2.07 -1.73
C GLY A 131 -3.30 1.71 -2.54
N ALA A 132 -3.42 0.78 -3.48
CA ALA A 132 -2.32 0.45 -4.39
C ALA A 132 -2.06 1.57 -5.41
N MET A 133 -3.12 2.18 -5.96
CA MET A 133 -3.01 3.30 -6.90
C MET A 133 -2.36 4.52 -6.24
N HIS A 134 -2.88 4.96 -5.09
CA HIS A 134 -2.30 6.05 -4.31
C HIS A 134 -0.89 5.75 -3.83
N GLY A 135 -0.65 4.53 -3.38
CA GLY A 135 0.65 4.09 -2.90
C GLY A 135 1.72 4.08 -3.98
N LEU A 136 1.36 3.66 -5.21
CA LEU A 136 2.26 3.73 -6.35
C LEU A 136 2.63 5.19 -6.68
N VAL A 137 1.63 6.08 -6.70
CA VAL A 137 1.88 7.52 -6.94
C VAL A 137 2.79 8.11 -5.86
N LEU A 138 2.55 7.79 -4.59
CA LEU A 138 3.41 8.21 -3.48
C LEU A 138 4.84 7.68 -3.65
N ALA A 139 5.01 6.38 -3.91
CA ALA A 139 6.31 5.74 -4.04
C ALA A 139 7.12 6.26 -5.25
N ALA A 140 6.43 6.58 -6.36
CA ALA A 140 7.06 7.16 -7.53
C ALA A 140 7.51 8.63 -7.31
N ARG A 141 6.80 9.37 -6.45
CA ARG A 141 7.14 10.77 -6.10
C ARG A 141 8.14 10.88 -4.94
N ARG A 142 8.15 9.89 -4.05
CA ARG A 142 8.98 9.82 -2.85
C ARG A 142 9.77 8.49 -2.86
N PRO A 143 10.95 8.42 -3.49
CA PRO A 143 11.71 7.17 -3.69
C PRO A 143 12.36 6.68 -2.39
N SER A 144 11.54 6.52 -1.34
CA SER A 144 11.95 6.07 -0.01
C SER A 144 11.71 4.58 0.21
N PHE A 145 10.90 3.94 -0.65
CA PHE A 145 10.56 2.55 -0.49
C PHE A 145 11.55 1.63 -1.20
N ARG A 146 11.98 0.60 -0.49
CA ARG A 146 12.78 -0.49 -1.03
C ARG A 146 11.92 -1.51 -1.78
N ALA A 147 10.69 -1.73 -1.31
CA ALA A 147 9.77 -2.70 -1.88
C ALA A 147 8.33 -2.18 -1.88
N ALA A 148 7.53 -2.63 -2.83
CA ALA A 148 6.09 -2.37 -2.90
C ALA A 148 5.32 -3.63 -3.30
N VAL A 149 4.27 -3.95 -2.56
CA VAL A 149 3.27 -4.94 -2.93
C VAL A 149 2.02 -4.20 -3.38
N LEU A 150 1.62 -4.41 -4.62
CA LEU A 150 0.51 -3.72 -5.27
C LEU A 150 -0.58 -4.75 -5.61
N ILE A 151 -1.68 -4.68 -4.89
CA ILE A 151 -2.78 -5.64 -4.95
C ILE A 151 -3.92 -5.00 -5.74
N ALA A 152 -4.37 -5.63 -6.82
CA ALA A 152 -5.54 -5.22 -7.59
C ALA A 152 -5.51 -3.72 -8.00
N ALA A 153 -4.38 -3.23 -8.51
CA ALA A 153 -4.23 -1.85 -8.96
C ALA A 153 -4.64 -1.64 -10.42
N THR A 154 -5.21 -0.48 -10.75
CA THR A 154 -5.52 -0.07 -12.12
C THR A 154 -4.61 1.06 -12.60
N PRO A 155 -4.43 1.21 -13.93
CA PRO A 155 -3.54 2.22 -14.49
C PRO A 155 -4.05 3.65 -14.37
N ARG A 156 -5.38 3.87 -14.31
CA ARG A 156 -5.98 5.20 -14.44
C ARG A 156 -7.16 5.38 -13.49
N TRP A 157 -7.26 6.58 -12.90
CA TRP A 157 -8.40 6.97 -12.07
C TRP A 157 -9.70 7.00 -12.89
N GLY A 158 -9.63 7.46 -14.13
CA GLY A 158 -10.77 7.49 -15.02
C GLY A 158 -11.39 6.12 -15.29
N ASP A 159 -10.61 5.03 -15.22
CA ASP A 159 -11.13 3.66 -15.38
C ASP A 159 -12.15 3.30 -14.29
N TRP A 160 -11.96 3.87 -13.10
CA TRP A 160 -12.88 3.74 -11.99
C TRP A 160 -13.97 4.81 -12.01
N PHE A 161 -13.59 6.07 -12.03
CA PHE A 161 -14.50 7.19 -11.80
C PHE A 161 -15.59 7.26 -12.84
N LEU A 162 -15.26 7.11 -14.13
CA LEU A 162 -16.25 7.13 -15.20
C LEU A 162 -17.07 5.83 -15.36
N ARG A 163 -16.64 4.77 -14.70
CA ARG A 163 -17.37 3.49 -14.72
C ARG A 163 -18.44 3.42 -13.65
N PHE A 164 -18.18 3.96 -12.47
CA PHE A 164 -19.02 3.77 -11.30
C PHE A 164 -19.73 5.03 -10.82
N TRP A 165 -19.30 6.21 -11.26
CA TRP A 165 -19.88 7.48 -10.88
C TRP A 165 -20.26 8.31 -12.11
N LYS A 166 -21.27 9.20 -11.92
CA LYS A 166 -21.64 10.18 -12.92
C LYS A 166 -20.85 11.45 -12.65
N VAL A 167 -19.79 11.66 -13.44
CA VAL A 167 -18.99 12.89 -13.37
C VAL A 167 -19.56 13.98 -14.27
N GLU A 168 -19.45 15.23 -13.84
CA GLU A 168 -19.90 16.40 -14.59
C GLU A 168 -18.85 16.87 -15.60
N GLY A 169 -19.32 17.50 -16.68
CA GLY A 169 -18.51 18.12 -17.72
C GLY A 169 -18.15 17.21 -18.90
N ASP A 170 -17.21 17.67 -19.71
CA ASP A 170 -16.73 16.92 -20.87
C ASP A 170 -15.82 15.77 -20.45
N ARG A 171 -16.10 14.58 -20.96
CA ARG A 171 -15.37 13.36 -20.59
C ARG A 171 -13.90 13.39 -21.00
N PHE A 172 -13.57 13.95 -22.17
CA PHE A 172 -12.18 14.01 -22.64
C PHE A 172 -11.37 14.99 -21.80
N GLU A 173 -11.97 16.15 -21.48
CA GLU A 173 -11.35 17.13 -20.59
C GLU A 173 -11.15 16.56 -19.19
N TYR A 174 -12.12 15.81 -18.67
CA TYR A 174 -12.01 15.11 -17.39
C TYR A 174 -10.80 14.19 -17.38
N LEU A 175 -10.69 13.26 -18.32
CA LEU A 175 -9.57 12.32 -18.44
C LEU A 175 -8.23 13.05 -18.62
N ARG A 176 -8.20 14.09 -19.45
CA ARG A 176 -6.99 14.89 -19.69
C ARG A 176 -6.47 15.54 -18.41
N ARG A 177 -7.37 16.02 -17.55
CA ARG A 177 -7.00 16.66 -16.28
C ARG A 177 -6.54 15.67 -15.22
N LEU A 178 -7.09 14.46 -15.21
CA LEU A 178 -6.65 13.41 -14.31
C LEU A 178 -5.34 12.73 -14.73
N ALA A 179 -5.03 12.69 -16.02
CA ALA A 179 -3.88 11.98 -16.57
C ALA A 179 -2.53 12.24 -15.87
N PRO A 180 -2.18 13.46 -15.42
CA PRO A 180 -0.94 13.69 -14.66
C PRO A 180 -0.90 12.99 -13.30
N TYR A 181 -2.06 12.58 -12.76
CA TYR A 181 -2.23 11.92 -11.48
C TYR A 181 -2.44 10.41 -11.61
N ASP A 182 -2.59 9.91 -12.84
CA ASP A 182 -2.78 8.49 -13.09
C ASP A 182 -1.56 7.67 -12.68
N PRO A 183 -1.77 6.53 -12.01
CA PRO A 183 -0.69 5.61 -11.64
C PRO A 183 0.26 5.30 -12.80
N ILE A 184 -0.28 5.04 -14.01
CA ILE A 184 0.52 4.70 -15.19
C ILE A 184 1.47 5.83 -15.63
N THR A 185 1.07 7.08 -15.43
CA THR A 185 1.89 8.25 -15.81
C THR A 185 3.16 8.38 -14.94
N VAL A 186 3.06 7.98 -13.68
CA VAL A 186 4.18 8.08 -12.73
C VAL A 186 4.92 6.76 -12.52
N ALA A 187 4.33 5.62 -12.90
CA ALA A 187 4.88 4.29 -12.74
C ALA A 187 6.34 4.13 -13.22
N PRO A 188 6.78 4.73 -14.35
CA PRO A 188 8.17 4.65 -14.80
C PRO A 188 9.21 5.22 -13.83
N ARG A 189 8.78 6.01 -12.84
CA ARG A 189 9.66 6.59 -11.81
C ARG A 189 9.80 5.70 -10.57
N LEU A 190 9.07 4.59 -10.51
CA LEU A 190 9.10 3.69 -9.37
C LEU A 190 10.45 2.98 -9.28
N SER A 191 11.17 3.16 -8.18
CA SER A 191 12.49 2.55 -7.94
C SER A 191 12.44 1.34 -7.01
N ALA A 192 11.30 1.10 -6.36
CA ALA A 192 11.10 -0.02 -5.45
C ALA A 192 11.02 -1.36 -6.20
N SER A 193 11.55 -2.44 -5.61
CA SER A 193 11.22 -3.79 -6.06
C SER A 193 9.72 -4.03 -5.93
N THR A 194 9.07 -4.61 -6.94
CA THR A 194 7.60 -4.78 -6.95
C THR A 194 7.15 -6.22 -6.95
N LEU A 195 6.07 -6.49 -6.22
CA LEU A 195 5.25 -7.68 -6.35
C LEU A 195 3.82 -7.23 -6.68
N TRP A 196 3.31 -7.67 -7.82
CA TRP A 196 1.94 -7.42 -8.25
C TRP A 196 1.09 -8.65 -7.93
N GLN A 197 0.01 -8.44 -7.18
CA GLN A 197 -0.93 -9.49 -6.81
C GLN A 197 -2.28 -9.20 -7.46
N CYS A 198 -2.71 -10.11 -8.34
CA CYS A 198 -3.91 -9.97 -9.15
C CYS A 198 -4.87 -11.13 -8.90
N SER A 199 -6.15 -10.87 -9.04
CA SER A 199 -7.20 -11.87 -8.97
C SER A 199 -7.60 -12.31 -10.39
N ASP A 200 -7.78 -13.60 -10.59
CA ASP A 200 -8.31 -14.16 -11.83
C ASP A 200 -9.84 -14.08 -11.93
N ARG A 201 -10.51 -13.71 -10.82
CA ARG A 201 -11.98 -13.53 -10.72
C ARG A 201 -12.34 -12.09 -10.33
N ASP A 202 -11.48 -11.14 -10.63
CA ASP A 202 -11.75 -9.76 -10.37
C ASP A 202 -12.82 -9.20 -11.32
N PHE A 203 -13.96 -8.81 -10.77
CA PHE A 203 -15.04 -8.20 -11.54
C PHE A 203 -14.72 -6.73 -11.92
N PHE A 204 -13.90 -6.07 -11.12
CA PHE A 204 -13.66 -4.64 -11.26
C PHE A 204 -12.46 -4.35 -12.16
N ILE A 205 -11.39 -5.15 -12.09
CA ILE A 205 -10.12 -4.89 -12.76
C ILE A 205 -9.88 -5.91 -13.86
N ALA A 206 -9.80 -5.43 -15.09
CA ALA A 206 -9.45 -6.28 -16.21
C ALA A 206 -7.98 -6.73 -16.12
N PRO A 207 -7.66 -8.03 -16.38
CA PRO A 207 -6.30 -8.53 -16.34
C PRO A 207 -5.30 -7.70 -17.14
N MET A 208 -5.70 -7.23 -18.33
CA MET A 208 -4.85 -6.40 -19.19
C MET A 208 -4.48 -5.07 -18.56
N SER A 209 -5.38 -4.44 -17.78
CA SER A 209 -5.11 -3.19 -17.08
C SER A 209 -4.02 -3.38 -16.01
N ALA A 210 -4.09 -4.48 -15.25
CA ALA A 210 -3.06 -4.80 -14.26
C ALA A 210 -1.69 -5.07 -14.92
N ILE A 211 -1.66 -5.79 -16.04
CA ILE A 211 -0.44 -6.07 -16.80
C ILE A 211 0.14 -4.77 -17.40
N GLU A 212 -0.70 -3.91 -17.97
CA GLU A 212 -0.29 -2.61 -18.52
C GLU A 212 0.43 -1.77 -17.45
N LEU A 213 -0.17 -1.63 -16.27
CA LEU A 213 0.40 -0.86 -15.19
C LEU A 213 1.70 -1.48 -14.66
N ALA A 214 1.73 -2.79 -14.47
CA ALA A 214 2.91 -3.49 -13.99
C ALA A 214 4.11 -3.35 -14.95
N ARG A 215 3.85 -3.43 -16.27
CA ARG A 215 4.87 -3.20 -17.29
C ARG A 215 5.36 -1.76 -17.33
N ALA A 216 4.47 -0.79 -17.18
CA ALA A 216 4.85 0.62 -17.10
C ALA A 216 5.75 0.94 -15.90
N ALA A 217 5.58 0.22 -14.79
CA ALA A 217 6.39 0.37 -13.59
C ALA A 217 7.74 -0.39 -13.65
N GLN A 218 7.91 -1.30 -14.62
CA GLN A 218 9.11 -2.11 -14.74
C GLN A 218 10.13 -1.44 -15.67
N PRO A 219 11.32 -1.08 -15.21
CA PRO A 219 12.38 -0.62 -16.09
C PRO A 219 12.73 -1.67 -17.17
N LEU A 220 12.84 -1.25 -18.43
CA LEU A 220 13.05 -2.14 -19.58
C LEU A 220 14.22 -3.14 -19.42
N HIS A 221 15.25 -2.76 -18.67
CA HIS A 221 16.43 -3.60 -18.43
C HIS A 221 16.27 -4.61 -17.27
N GLN A 222 15.15 -4.60 -16.55
CA GLN A 222 14.91 -5.50 -15.42
C GLN A 222 14.04 -6.73 -15.77
N GLY A 223 13.71 -6.91 -17.05
CA GLY A 223 12.89 -8.03 -17.51
C GLY A 223 11.39 -7.84 -17.26
N GLU A 224 10.63 -8.93 -17.24
CA GLU A 224 9.18 -8.89 -17.01
C GLU A 224 8.84 -8.63 -15.54
N PRO A 225 7.76 -7.87 -15.25
CA PRO A 225 7.32 -7.63 -13.88
C PRO A 225 6.85 -8.91 -13.19
N ARG A 226 7.09 -9.02 -11.89
CA ARG A 226 6.60 -10.14 -11.08
C ARG A 226 5.11 -9.98 -10.79
N ILE A 227 4.28 -10.60 -11.61
CA ILE A 227 2.81 -10.64 -11.46
C ILE A 227 2.40 -12.02 -11.00
N GLU A 228 1.68 -12.11 -9.89
CA GLU A 228 1.13 -13.34 -9.36
C GLU A 228 -0.40 -13.31 -9.38
N TRP A 229 -1.00 -14.37 -9.94
CA TRP A 229 -2.44 -14.52 -10.09
C TRP A 229 -2.99 -15.50 -9.07
N TYR A 230 -4.14 -15.16 -8.48
CA TYR A 230 -4.77 -15.97 -7.46
C TYR A 230 -6.24 -16.24 -7.78
N GLY A 231 -6.70 -17.46 -7.49
CA GLY A 231 -8.11 -17.88 -7.58
C GLY A 231 -8.95 -17.20 -6.48
N ALA A 232 -9.03 -15.89 -6.51
CA ALA A 232 -9.71 -15.06 -5.52
C ALA A 232 -10.64 -14.05 -6.22
N ASP A 233 -11.46 -13.36 -5.46
CA ASP A 233 -12.20 -12.16 -5.88
C ASP A 233 -11.35 -10.88 -5.70
N HIS A 234 -11.94 -9.71 -5.97
CA HIS A 234 -11.30 -8.42 -5.81
C HIS A 234 -10.78 -8.18 -4.38
N ALA A 235 -11.49 -8.67 -3.36
CA ALA A 235 -11.09 -8.52 -1.95
C ALA A 235 -9.80 -9.27 -1.59
N MET A 236 -9.27 -10.08 -2.50
CA MET A 236 -7.99 -10.82 -2.39
C MET A 236 -7.81 -11.56 -1.06
N ARG A 237 -8.88 -12.16 -0.55
CA ARG A 237 -8.89 -12.94 0.71
C ARG A 237 -8.21 -14.31 0.53
N SER A 238 -6.94 -14.29 0.09
CA SER A 238 -6.15 -15.48 -0.22
C SER A 238 -5.00 -15.67 0.77
N ALA A 239 -4.98 -16.82 1.45
CA ALA A 239 -3.86 -17.19 2.32
C ALA A 239 -2.55 -17.33 1.52
N LYS A 240 -2.63 -17.84 0.26
CA LYS A 240 -1.47 -17.94 -0.64
C LYS A 240 -0.91 -16.56 -0.98
N ALA A 241 -1.78 -15.58 -1.30
CA ALA A 241 -1.35 -14.22 -1.58
C ALA A 241 -0.67 -13.59 -0.35
N ARG A 242 -1.22 -13.77 0.85
CA ARG A 242 -0.59 -13.30 2.10
C ARG A 242 0.77 -13.93 2.33
N ALA A 243 0.90 -15.25 2.16
CA ALA A 243 2.17 -15.95 2.30
C ALA A 243 3.22 -15.46 1.28
N ALA A 244 2.83 -15.28 0.02
CA ALA A 244 3.73 -14.82 -1.04
C ALA A 244 4.26 -13.41 -0.75
N ARG A 245 3.40 -12.44 -0.36
CA ARG A 245 3.86 -11.10 -0.01
C ARG A 245 4.69 -11.07 1.28
N ARG A 246 4.42 -11.97 2.23
CA ARG A 246 5.27 -12.13 3.41
C ARG A 246 6.68 -12.55 3.02
N VAL A 247 6.84 -13.61 2.22
CA VAL A 247 8.14 -14.08 1.74
C VAL A 247 8.88 -13.00 0.94
N PHE A 248 8.15 -12.29 0.06
CA PHE A 248 8.72 -11.20 -0.72
C PHE A 248 9.27 -10.09 0.19
N LEU A 249 8.47 -9.61 1.14
CA LEU A 249 8.86 -8.52 2.03
C LEU A 249 9.92 -8.93 3.05
N ASP A 250 9.89 -10.15 3.58
CA ASP A 250 10.92 -10.64 4.49
C ASP A 250 12.30 -10.60 3.81
N ARG A 251 12.37 -10.97 2.53
CA ARG A 251 13.60 -10.86 1.73
C ARG A 251 14.02 -9.40 1.50
N GLU A 252 13.11 -8.57 1.00
CA GLU A 252 13.43 -7.19 0.65
C GLU A 252 13.77 -6.33 1.88
N LEU A 253 13.11 -6.56 3.00
CA LEU A 253 13.35 -5.85 4.26
C LEU A 253 14.43 -6.51 5.13
N ARG A 254 14.96 -7.68 4.72
CA ARG A 254 15.98 -8.44 5.47
C ARG A 254 15.51 -8.81 6.88
N LEU A 255 14.31 -9.39 6.97
CA LEU A 255 13.67 -9.75 8.24
C LEU A 255 14.02 -11.17 8.73
N GLY A 256 14.68 -11.97 7.92
CA GLY A 256 15.18 -13.29 8.25
C GLY A 256 16.45 -13.28 9.09
#